data_d05adbb4758435543ef576b0cea5e736
#
_entry.id   d05adbb4758435543ef576b0cea5e736
#
_cell.length_a   1.000
_cell.length_b   1.000
_cell.length_c   1.000
_cell.angle_alpha   90.00
_cell.angle_beta   90.00
_cell.angle_gamma   90.00
#
_symmetry.space_group_name_H-M   'P 1'
#
loop_
_entity.id
_entity.type
_entity.pdbx_description
1 polymer ?
#
loop_
_entity_poly.entity_id
_entity_poly.type
_entity_poly.pdbx_seq_one_letter_code
_entity_poly.pdbx_strand_id
1 'polypeptide(L)'
;VSGLVVLKLGGRVAADAVRDALAEAGDATVVVHGAGPQITYELTRRGIEARFVRGRRVTTPEVLEVVRESLDGVNAEVCAAIGPTALPLRGEDVGLRARQVPSLGLVGEPEPCAPGAVLDAVAAGRVPVVSPLAVGPLNVNADEAAAALAVGLGAARILFVSDVPGVVFEGALARVLPADEAEAALDAGAFEGGIVPKLLAAVRAARGGVQASIGVTEVPA
;
A
#
# COMPACT_ATOMS: atom_id res chain seq x y z
N VAL A 1 -6.94 18.92 1.24
CA VAL A 1 -8.11 18.43 2.01
C VAL A 1 -7.63 18.20 3.42
N SER A 2 -8.09 18.98 4.40
CA SER A 2 -7.68 18.78 5.80
C SER A 2 -8.24 17.45 6.30
N GLY A 3 -7.40 16.65 6.97
CA GLY A 3 -7.81 15.37 7.54
C GLY A 3 -7.82 14.18 6.57
N LEU A 4 -7.23 14.30 5.39
CA LEU A 4 -7.13 13.18 4.45
C LEU A 4 -6.40 11.98 5.09
N VAL A 5 -6.97 10.80 4.94
CA VAL A 5 -6.42 9.53 5.43
C VAL A 5 -6.14 8.60 4.27
N VAL A 6 -4.98 7.98 4.25
CA VAL A 6 -4.68 6.88 3.32
C VAL A 6 -4.78 5.56 4.08
N LEU A 7 -5.64 4.65 3.60
CA LEU A 7 -5.73 3.28 4.10
C LEU A 7 -4.96 2.35 3.17
N LYS A 8 -3.99 1.64 3.68
CA LYS A 8 -3.38 0.55 2.96
C LYS A 8 -3.97 -0.79 3.40
N LEU A 9 -4.58 -1.51 2.47
CA LEU A 9 -5.18 -2.81 2.72
C LEU A 9 -4.28 -3.94 2.22
N GLY A 10 -4.09 -4.97 3.03
CA GLY A 10 -3.48 -6.23 2.59
C GLY A 10 -4.38 -6.96 1.57
N GLY A 11 -3.81 -7.86 0.77
CA GLY A 11 -4.58 -8.62 -0.23
C GLY A 11 -5.55 -9.67 0.34
N ARG A 12 -5.65 -9.81 1.66
CA ARG A 12 -6.57 -10.75 2.35
C ARG A 12 -7.47 -10.05 3.36
N VAL A 13 -7.65 -8.75 3.27
CA VAL A 13 -8.48 -8.04 4.24
C VAL A 13 -9.95 -8.38 3.99
N ALA A 14 -10.63 -8.87 5.02
CA ALA A 14 -12.05 -9.20 4.96
C ALA A 14 -12.89 -7.93 4.76
N ALA A 15 -14.05 -8.08 4.10
CA ALA A 15 -14.94 -6.96 3.80
C ALA A 15 -15.37 -6.17 5.05
N ASP A 16 -15.57 -6.85 6.19
CA ASP A 16 -15.91 -6.20 7.46
C ASP A 16 -14.75 -5.32 7.96
N ALA A 17 -13.52 -5.81 7.89
CA ALA A 17 -12.33 -5.04 8.28
C ALA A 17 -12.09 -3.83 7.36
N VAL A 18 -12.49 -3.90 6.08
CA VAL A 18 -12.48 -2.73 5.18
C VAL A 18 -13.46 -1.67 5.67
N ARG A 19 -14.69 -2.08 6.04
CA ARG A 19 -15.72 -1.15 6.55
C ARG A 19 -15.34 -0.53 7.89
N ASP A 20 -14.79 -1.32 8.80
CA ASP A 20 -14.33 -0.85 10.12
C ASP A 20 -13.20 0.18 9.97
N ALA A 21 -12.22 -0.12 9.12
CA ALA A 21 -11.11 0.80 8.83
C ALA A 21 -11.59 2.11 8.18
N LEU A 22 -12.59 2.06 7.30
CA LEU A 22 -13.19 3.27 6.70
C LEU A 22 -13.96 4.09 7.74
N ALA A 23 -14.71 3.44 8.63
CA ALA A 23 -15.44 4.12 9.71
C ALA A 23 -14.48 4.85 10.66
N GLU A 24 -13.31 4.26 10.93
CA GLU A 24 -12.24 4.88 11.72
C GLU A 24 -11.53 6.03 10.97
N ALA A 25 -11.34 5.89 9.66
CA ALA A 25 -10.65 6.87 8.83
C ALA A 25 -11.47 8.15 8.60
N GLY A 26 -12.79 8.03 8.46
CA GLY A 26 -13.69 9.14 8.15
C GLY A 26 -13.87 9.41 6.65
N ASP A 27 -14.54 10.52 6.31
CA ASP A 27 -15.05 10.78 4.95
C ASP A 27 -13.96 11.06 3.90
N ALA A 28 -12.86 11.69 4.29
CA ALA A 28 -11.77 12.00 3.36
C ALA A 28 -10.74 10.87 3.31
N THR A 29 -11.07 9.78 2.62
CA THR A 29 -10.26 8.56 2.60
C THR A 29 -9.85 8.16 1.20
N VAL A 30 -8.58 7.76 1.05
CA VAL A 30 -8.01 7.08 -0.14
C VAL A 30 -7.61 5.67 0.26
N VAL A 31 -8.01 4.68 -0.49
CA VAL A 31 -7.65 3.28 -0.27
C VAL A 31 -6.59 2.84 -1.27
N VAL A 32 -5.52 2.20 -0.80
CA VAL A 32 -4.54 1.50 -1.62
C VAL A 32 -4.53 0.03 -1.19
N HIS A 33 -4.70 -0.89 -2.12
CA HIS A 33 -4.71 -2.32 -1.81
C HIS A 33 -3.57 -3.08 -2.44
N GLY A 34 -3.21 -4.23 -1.88
CA GLY A 34 -2.31 -5.20 -2.49
C GLY A 34 -3.09 -6.40 -3.03
N ALA A 35 -2.41 -7.26 -3.81
CA ALA A 35 -2.92 -8.53 -4.30
C ALA A 35 -1.86 -9.65 -4.25
N GLY A 36 -0.90 -9.56 -3.34
CA GLY A 36 0.25 -10.46 -3.28
C GLY A 36 -0.11 -11.96 -3.29
N PRO A 37 -1.03 -12.43 -2.43
CA PRO A 37 -1.48 -13.82 -2.40
C PRO A 37 -2.17 -14.25 -3.69
N GLN A 38 -3.06 -13.41 -4.25
CA GLN A 38 -3.79 -13.69 -5.49
C GLN A 38 -2.83 -13.79 -6.68
N ILE A 39 -1.89 -12.85 -6.79
CA ILE A 39 -0.85 -12.88 -7.82
C ILE A 39 -0.02 -14.16 -7.71
N THR A 40 0.41 -14.54 -6.49
CA THR A 40 1.22 -15.75 -6.29
C THR A 40 0.42 -17.00 -6.67
N TYR A 41 -0.85 -17.07 -6.31
CA TYR A 41 -1.74 -18.17 -6.69
C TYR A 41 -1.88 -18.29 -8.22
N GLU A 42 -2.16 -17.19 -8.91
CA GLU A 42 -2.32 -17.18 -10.36
C GLU A 42 -1.02 -17.51 -11.11
N LEU A 43 0.13 -17.02 -10.64
CA LEU A 43 1.43 -17.38 -11.20
C LEU A 43 1.68 -18.89 -11.06
N THR A 44 1.43 -19.46 -9.87
CA THR A 44 1.58 -20.90 -9.62
C THR A 44 0.66 -21.72 -10.52
N ARG A 45 -0.60 -21.31 -10.69
CA ARG A 45 -1.58 -21.96 -11.57
C ARG A 45 -1.14 -21.94 -13.04
N ARG A 46 -0.42 -20.90 -13.47
CA ARG A 46 0.14 -20.75 -14.82
C ARG A 46 1.52 -21.39 -14.99
N GLY A 47 2.09 -21.98 -13.94
CA GLY A 47 3.43 -22.58 -13.97
C GLY A 47 4.57 -21.55 -14.01
N ILE A 48 4.30 -20.29 -13.61
CA ILE A 48 5.27 -19.20 -13.59
C ILE A 48 5.85 -19.07 -12.17
N GLU A 49 7.19 -19.10 -12.06
CA GLU A 49 7.87 -18.97 -10.78
C GLU A 49 7.79 -17.55 -10.23
N ALA A 50 7.31 -17.40 -9.00
CA ALA A 50 7.28 -16.12 -8.30
C ALA A 50 8.64 -15.84 -7.63
N ARG A 51 9.37 -14.83 -8.09
CA ARG A 51 10.67 -14.43 -7.54
C ARG A 51 10.56 -13.09 -6.83
N PHE A 52 11.25 -12.98 -5.67
CA PHE A 52 11.25 -11.75 -4.86
C PHE A 52 12.67 -11.32 -4.53
N VAL A 53 12.89 -10.01 -4.51
CA VAL A 53 14.11 -9.37 -4.04
C VAL A 53 13.73 -8.23 -3.10
N ARG A 54 14.15 -8.33 -1.84
CA ARG A 54 13.85 -7.33 -0.80
C ARG A 54 12.35 -6.96 -0.74
N GLY A 55 11.46 -7.98 -0.78
CA GLY A 55 10.02 -7.79 -0.71
C GLY A 55 9.34 -7.30 -2.00
N ARG A 56 10.09 -6.99 -3.06
CA ARG A 56 9.57 -6.61 -4.38
C ARG A 56 9.54 -7.82 -5.31
N ARG A 57 8.44 -8.03 -6.02
CA ARG A 57 8.28 -9.12 -6.99
C ARG A 57 9.01 -8.78 -8.30
N VAL A 58 9.96 -9.63 -8.71
CA VAL A 58 10.57 -9.52 -10.05
C VAL A 58 9.45 -9.65 -11.09
N THR A 59 9.33 -8.69 -11.99
CA THR A 59 8.18 -8.56 -12.87
C THR A 59 8.62 -8.50 -14.34
N THR A 60 8.44 -9.61 -15.06
CA THR A 60 8.54 -9.68 -16.52
C THR A 60 7.25 -9.16 -17.14
N PRO A 61 7.17 -8.92 -18.48
CA PRO A 61 5.92 -8.57 -19.13
C PRO A 61 4.80 -9.58 -18.86
N GLU A 62 5.10 -10.88 -18.91
CA GLU A 62 4.15 -11.95 -18.62
C GLU A 62 3.65 -11.91 -17.15
N VAL A 63 4.55 -11.69 -16.19
CA VAL A 63 4.18 -11.52 -14.77
C VAL A 63 3.34 -10.28 -14.58
N LEU A 64 3.60 -9.19 -15.31
CA LEU A 64 2.83 -7.95 -15.19
C LEU A 64 1.36 -8.13 -15.61
N GLU A 65 1.09 -8.95 -16.63
CA GLU A 65 -0.29 -9.27 -17.01
C GLU A 65 -1.04 -9.94 -15.86
N VAL A 66 -0.41 -10.94 -15.21
CA VAL A 66 -0.99 -11.58 -14.02
C VAL A 66 -1.18 -10.62 -12.87
N VAL A 67 -0.23 -9.71 -12.67
CA VAL A 67 -0.33 -8.65 -11.64
C VAL A 67 -1.55 -7.77 -11.91
N ARG A 68 -1.76 -7.30 -13.14
CA ARG A 68 -2.89 -6.45 -13.51
C ARG A 68 -4.22 -7.14 -13.28
N GLU A 69 -4.39 -8.35 -13.81
CA GLU A 69 -5.62 -9.13 -13.65
C GLU A 69 -5.96 -9.35 -12.17
N SER A 70 -4.96 -9.73 -11.37
CA SER A 70 -5.15 -9.96 -9.94
C SER A 70 -5.48 -8.68 -9.18
N LEU A 71 -4.84 -7.56 -9.53
CA LEU A 71 -5.13 -6.26 -8.93
C LEU A 71 -6.53 -5.78 -9.30
N ASP A 72 -6.98 -5.94 -10.54
CA ASP A 72 -8.34 -5.60 -10.97
C ASP A 72 -9.38 -6.40 -10.19
N GLY A 73 -9.16 -7.71 -10.00
CA GLY A 73 -10.04 -8.55 -9.19
C GLY A 73 -10.15 -8.07 -7.75
N VAL A 74 -9.02 -7.85 -7.08
CA VAL A 74 -9.02 -7.33 -5.69
C VAL A 74 -9.62 -5.93 -5.62
N ASN A 75 -9.35 -5.06 -6.60
CA ASN A 75 -9.96 -3.72 -6.65
C ASN A 75 -11.49 -3.79 -6.68
N ALA A 76 -12.04 -4.69 -7.51
CA ALA A 76 -13.49 -4.91 -7.58
C ALA A 76 -14.06 -5.43 -6.25
N GLU A 77 -13.38 -6.36 -5.57
CA GLU A 77 -13.78 -6.89 -4.25
C GLU A 77 -13.78 -5.78 -3.19
N VAL A 78 -12.72 -4.96 -3.13
CA VAL A 78 -12.62 -3.84 -2.20
C VAL A 78 -13.71 -2.80 -2.48
N CYS A 79 -13.93 -2.44 -3.74
CA CYS A 79 -15.00 -1.52 -4.13
C CYS A 79 -16.38 -2.06 -3.74
N ALA A 80 -16.64 -3.36 -3.91
CA ALA A 80 -17.90 -3.98 -3.49
C ALA A 80 -18.10 -3.92 -1.97
N ALA A 81 -17.02 -4.09 -1.18
CA ALA A 81 -17.07 -3.98 0.28
C ALA A 81 -17.36 -2.56 0.77
N ILE A 82 -16.83 -1.54 0.06
CA ILE A 82 -17.05 -0.12 0.36
C ILE A 82 -18.45 0.32 -0.07
N GLY A 83 -18.94 -0.15 -1.22
CA GLY A 83 -20.25 0.18 -1.75
C GLY A 83 -20.24 1.38 -2.73
N PRO A 84 -21.36 2.12 -2.85
CA PRO A 84 -21.59 3.08 -3.96
C PRO A 84 -20.61 4.26 -4.00
N THR A 85 -19.96 4.61 -2.90
CA THR A 85 -18.99 5.69 -2.83
C THR A 85 -17.63 5.31 -3.40
N ALA A 86 -17.32 4.02 -3.53
CA ALA A 86 -16.06 3.55 -4.07
C ALA A 86 -15.85 4.00 -5.52
N LEU A 87 -14.61 4.36 -5.85
CA LEU A 87 -14.16 4.68 -7.20
C LEU A 87 -12.93 3.85 -7.54
N PRO A 88 -13.06 2.81 -8.40
CA PRO A 88 -11.91 2.00 -8.80
C PRO A 88 -10.95 2.82 -9.67
N LEU A 89 -9.67 2.80 -9.33
CA LEU A 89 -8.62 3.50 -10.06
C LEU A 89 -7.39 2.60 -10.21
N ARG A 90 -6.83 2.53 -11.42
CA ARG A 90 -5.47 2.04 -11.58
C ARG A 90 -4.50 3.19 -11.39
N GLY A 91 -3.46 2.99 -10.58
CA GLY A 91 -2.48 4.04 -10.32
C GLY A 91 -1.82 4.56 -11.60
N GLU A 92 -1.54 3.69 -12.58
CA GLU A 92 -0.97 4.08 -13.89
C GLU A 92 -1.90 5.01 -14.69
N ASP A 93 -3.21 4.82 -14.61
CA ASP A 93 -4.21 5.63 -15.34
C ASP A 93 -4.39 7.02 -14.70
N VAL A 94 -4.14 7.13 -13.40
CA VAL A 94 -4.26 8.39 -12.65
C VAL A 94 -2.93 9.12 -12.46
N GLY A 95 -1.82 8.55 -12.92
CA GLY A 95 -0.51 9.21 -12.88
C GLY A 95 0.29 8.95 -11.60
N LEU A 96 0.11 7.79 -10.96
CA LEU A 96 1.03 7.33 -9.93
C LEU A 96 2.44 7.22 -10.52
N ARG A 97 3.39 7.99 -9.98
CA ARG A 97 4.78 8.03 -10.48
C ARG A 97 5.67 7.04 -9.76
N ALA A 98 6.58 6.44 -10.52
CA ALA A 98 7.62 5.59 -9.97
C ALA A 98 8.87 5.63 -10.85
N ARG A 99 10.03 5.50 -10.24
CA ARG A 99 11.29 5.28 -10.92
C ARG A 99 11.48 3.78 -11.16
N GLN A 100 11.72 3.37 -12.39
CA GLN A 100 11.95 1.95 -12.70
C GLN A 100 13.20 1.42 -11.97
N VAL A 101 13.12 0.16 -11.52
CA VAL A 101 14.24 -0.62 -10.98
C VAL A 101 14.63 -1.70 -12.00
N PRO A 102 15.53 -1.41 -12.97
CA PRO A 102 15.76 -2.28 -14.13
C PRO A 102 16.20 -3.70 -13.78
N SER A 103 16.93 -3.88 -12.68
CA SER A 103 17.36 -5.22 -12.19
C SER A 103 16.21 -6.13 -11.78
N LEU A 104 14.99 -5.59 -11.60
CA LEU A 104 13.77 -6.32 -11.25
C LEU A 104 12.76 -6.38 -12.40
N GLY A 105 13.10 -5.86 -13.58
CA GLY A 105 12.25 -5.79 -14.76
C GLY A 105 11.26 -4.62 -14.69
N LEU A 106 9.97 -4.88 -14.86
CA LEU A 106 8.89 -3.89 -14.83
C LEU A 106 8.44 -3.61 -13.37
N VAL A 107 9.40 -3.23 -12.53
CA VAL A 107 9.18 -2.85 -11.13
C VAL A 107 9.49 -1.39 -10.94
N GLY A 108 8.63 -0.67 -10.22
CA GLY A 108 8.81 0.73 -9.87
C GLY A 108 9.08 0.94 -8.38
N GLU A 109 9.93 1.91 -8.08
CA GLU A 109 10.06 2.54 -6.77
C GLU A 109 9.22 3.81 -6.78
N PRO A 110 8.10 3.88 -6.03
CA PRO A 110 7.18 4.99 -6.13
C PRO A 110 7.76 6.27 -5.55
N GLU A 111 7.39 7.39 -6.17
CA GLU A 111 7.75 8.73 -5.76
C GLU A 111 6.53 9.47 -5.23
N PRO A 112 6.67 10.35 -4.23
CA PRO A 112 5.57 11.17 -3.75
C PRO A 112 4.88 11.89 -4.91
N CYS A 113 3.56 11.73 -5.01
CA CYS A 113 2.75 12.38 -6.04
C CYS A 113 1.31 12.60 -5.57
N ALA A 114 0.66 13.61 -6.14
CA ALA A 114 -0.72 13.97 -5.85
C ALA A 114 -1.54 13.91 -7.15
N PRO A 115 -2.02 12.72 -7.57
CA PRO A 115 -2.83 12.60 -8.77
C PRO A 115 -4.12 13.40 -8.67
N GLY A 116 -4.39 14.29 -9.66
CA GLY A 116 -5.57 15.14 -9.67
C GLY A 116 -6.88 14.36 -9.58
N ALA A 117 -6.99 13.26 -10.32
CA ALA A 117 -8.18 12.40 -10.29
C ALA A 117 -8.48 11.81 -8.89
N VAL A 118 -7.45 11.56 -8.06
CA VAL A 118 -7.61 11.11 -6.67
C VAL A 118 -8.17 12.25 -5.81
N LEU A 119 -7.61 13.47 -5.95
CA LEU A 119 -8.07 14.64 -5.22
C LEU A 119 -9.51 15.03 -5.61
N ASP A 120 -9.83 15.00 -6.90
CA ASP A 120 -11.17 15.29 -7.44
C ASP A 120 -12.20 14.29 -6.90
N ALA A 121 -11.85 13.01 -6.84
CA ALA A 121 -12.71 11.98 -6.29
C ALA A 121 -13.01 12.21 -4.81
N VAL A 122 -12.00 12.50 -4.00
CA VAL A 122 -12.17 12.82 -2.57
C VAL A 122 -13.02 14.08 -2.39
N ALA A 123 -12.78 15.12 -3.18
CA ALA A 123 -13.56 16.35 -3.14
C ALA A 123 -15.05 16.13 -3.51
N ALA A 124 -15.33 15.12 -4.35
CA ALA A 124 -16.68 14.70 -4.72
C ALA A 124 -17.34 13.73 -3.70
N GLY A 125 -16.73 13.50 -2.54
CA GLY A 125 -17.22 12.58 -1.51
C GLY A 125 -17.12 11.10 -1.92
N ARG A 126 -16.22 10.77 -2.87
CA ARG A 126 -15.92 9.40 -3.29
C ARG A 126 -14.72 8.86 -2.52
N VAL A 127 -14.64 7.55 -2.44
CA VAL A 127 -13.48 6.81 -1.90
C VAL A 127 -12.68 6.24 -3.06
N PRO A 128 -11.57 6.88 -3.49
CA PRO A 128 -10.68 6.32 -4.50
C PRO A 128 -10.06 5.02 -4.00
N VAL A 129 -10.18 3.94 -4.79
CA VAL A 129 -9.55 2.64 -4.52
C VAL A 129 -8.46 2.43 -5.56
N VAL A 130 -7.22 2.64 -5.16
CA VAL A 130 -6.07 2.71 -6.07
C VAL A 130 -5.30 1.40 -6.07
N SER A 131 -5.16 0.76 -7.22
CA SER A 131 -4.25 -0.36 -7.39
C SER A 131 -2.80 0.12 -7.63
N PRO A 132 -1.78 -0.55 -7.07
CA PRO A 132 -0.39 -0.09 -7.06
C PRO A 132 0.34 -0.42 -8.38
N LEU A 133 -0.14 0.18 -9.45
CA LEU A 133 0.52 0.22 -10.75
C LEU A 133 0.94 1.66 -11.04
N ALA A 134 2.16 1.88 -11.48
CA ALA A 134 2.64 3.21 -11.84
C ALA A 134 2.79 3.37 -13.36
N VAL A 135 2.84 4.64 -13.79
CA VAL A 135 3.08 5.00 -15.19
C VAL A 135 4.36 4.34 -15.69
N GLY A 136 4.30 3.78 -16.90
CA GLY A 136 5.46 3.20 -17.55
C GLY A 136 5.50 1.71 -17.84
N PRO A 137 4.43 0.95 -17.80
CA PRO A 137 3.63 0.35 -16.72
C PRO A 137 4.51 -0.41 -15.74
N LEU A 138 4.53 0.00 -14.50
CA LEU A 138 5.40 -0.56 -13.47
C LEU A 138 4.59 -1.16 -12.31
N ASN A 139 4.92 -2.39 -11.94
CA ASN A 139 4.44 -3.01 -10.71
C ASN A 139 5.11 -2.35 -9.50
N VAL A 140 4.34 -1.87 -8.55
CA VAL A 140 4.83 -1.19 -7.34
C VAL A 140 4.40 -1.97 -6.10
N ASN A 141 5.25 -2.02 -5.09
CA ASN A 141 4.86 -2.56 -3.79
C ASN A 141 3.73 -1.68 -3.19
N ALA A 142 2.65 -2.32 -2.73
CA ALA A 142 1.45 -1.61 -2.28
C ALA A 142 1.67 -0.77 -1.01
N ASP A 143 2.54 -1.22 -0.08
CA ASP A 143 2.90 -0.44 1.11
C ASP A 143 3.67 0.83 0.70
N GLU A 144 4.63 0.69 -0.24
CA GLU A 144 5.40 1.81 -0.77
C GLU A 144 4.52 2.79 -1.57
N ALA A 145 3.59 2.28 -2.40
CA ALA A 145 2.65 3.11 -3.16
C ALA A 145 1.73 3.92 -2.24
N ALA A 146 1.23 3.30 -1.18
CA ALA A 146 0.38 3.97 -0.19
C ALA A 146 1.15 5.09 0.54
N ALA A 147 2.40 4.84 0.95
CA ALA A 147 3.23 5.86 1.58
C ALA A 147 3.54 7.02 0.64
N ALA A 148 3.88 6.73 -0.63
CA ALA A 148 4.15 7.77 -1.64
C ALA A 148 2.92 8.64 -1.93
N LEU A 149 1.73 8.03 -2.05
CA LEU A 149 0.47 8.77 -2.19
C LEU A 149 0.15 9.58 -0.94
N ALA A 150 0.32 9.02 0.27
CA ALA A 150 0.06 9.73 1.51
C ALA A 150 0.92 10.99 1.64
N VAL A 151 2.23 10.88 1.37
CA VAL A 151 3.14 12.03 1.40
C VAL A 151 2.79 13.04 0.31
N GLY A 152 2.59 12.58 -0.94
CA GLY A 152 2.31 13.47 -2.05
C GLY A 152 0.98 14.21 -1.94
N LEU A 153 -0.07 13.56 -1.42
CA LEU A 153 -1.38 14.14 -1.18
C LEU A 153 -1.44 15.04 0.06
N GLY A 154 -0.38 15.08 0.88
CA GLY A 154 -0.37 15.79 2.14
C GLY A 154 -1.39 15.19 3.14
N ALA A 155 -1.49 13.87 3.17
CA ALA A 155 -2.41 13.19 4.06
C ALA A 155 -2.05 13.45 5.54
N ALA A 156 -3.04 13.57 6.39
CA ALA A 156 -2.83 13.68 7.82
C ALA A 156 -2.32 12.38 8.41
N ARG A 157 -2.87 11.24 7.93
CA ARG A 157 -2.54 9.91 8.46
C ARG A 157 -2.44 8.87 7.35
N ILE A 158 -1.62 7.84 7.59
CA ILE A 158 -1.64 6.58 6.85
C ILE A 158 -1.82 5.42 7.82
N LEU A 159 -2.78 4.54 7.54
CA LEU A 159 -3.08 3.36 8.33
C LEU A 159 -2.76 2.11 7.50
N PHE A 160 -1.83 1.28 7.98
CA PHE A 160 -1.54 -0.02 7.38
C PHE A 160 -2.41 -1.08 8.05
N VAL A 161 -3.54 -1.40 7.41
CA VAL A 161 -4.48 -2.44 7.85
C VAL A 161 -3.97 -3.80 7.40
N SER A 162 -3.78 -4.71 8.33
CA SER A 162 -3.28 -6.06 8.08
C SER A 162 -3.83 -7.05 9.11
N ASP A 163 -3.53 -8.32 8.90
CA ASP A 163 -3.88 -9.44 9.78
C ASP A 163 -3.05 -9.51 11.08
N VAL A 164 -2.04 -8.63 11.22
CA VAL A 164 -1.26 -8.52 12.46
C VAL A 164 -1.73 -7.33 13.29
N PRO A 165 -1.77 -7.45 14.63
CA PRO A 165 -2.27 -6.40 15.51
C PRO A 165 -1.37 -5.16 15.54
N GLY A 166 -0.11 -5.28 15.15
CA GLY A 166 0.89 -4.20 15.13
C GLY A 166 2.29 -4.76 14.97
N VAL A 167 3.30 -3.99 15.34
CA VAL A 167 4.71 -4.37 15.29
C VAL A 167 5.11 -5.03 16.59
N VAL A 168 5.62 -6.27 16.52
CA VAL A 168 6.29 -6.93 17.66
C VAL A 168 7.76 -6.54 17.62
N PHE A 169 8.22 -5.85 18.65
CA PHE A 169 9.60 -5.40 18.79
C PHE A 169 10.11 -5.82 20.19
N GLU A 170 11.32 -6.36 20.27
CA GLU A 170 11.90 -6.89 21.51
C GLU A 170 10.99 -7.89 22.28
N GLY A 171 10.24 -8.68 21.53
CA GLY A 171 9.33 -9.70 22.10
C GLY A 171 8.00 -9.19 22.61
N ALA A 172 7.68 -7.89 22.46
CA ALA A 172 6.42 -7.28 22.87
C ALA A 172 5.74 -6.52 21.72
N LEU A 173 4.42 -6.39 21.80
CA LEU A 173 3.65 -5.54 20.87
C LEU A 173 3.92 -4.07 21.21
N ALA A 174 4.64 -3.37 20.33
CA ALA A 174 4.97 -1.97 20.50
C ALA A 174 3.72 -1.09 20.28
N ARG A 175 3.48 -0.13 21.17
CA ARG A 175 2.47 0.90 20.96
C ARG A 175 3.01 2.08 20.15
N VAL A 176 4.27 2.40 20.36
CA VAL A 176 5.01 3.45 19.65
C VAL A 176 6.36 2.87 19.26
N LEU A 177 6.78 3.05 18.02
CA LEU A 177 8.11 2.70 17.51
C LEU A 177 8.61 3.87 16.66
N PRO A 178 9.44 4.76 17.20
CA PRO A 178 9.98 5.92 16.48
C PRO A 178 10.71 5.52 15.19
N ALA A 179 10.64 6.36 14.16
CA ALA A 179 11.22 6.09 12.86
C ALA A 179 12.72 5.77 12.93
N ASP A 180 13.49 6.49 13.77
CA ASP A 180 14.92 6.24 13.95
C ASP A 180 15.19 4.86 14.56
N GLU A 181 14.41 4.46 15.56
CA GLU A 181 14.52 3.15 16.20
C GLU A 181 14.07 2.03 15.25
N ALA A 182 12.99 2.26 14.50
CA ALA A 182 12.53 1.34 13.48
C ALA A 182 13.57 1.11 12.36
N GLU A 183 14.22 2.18 11.87
CA GLU A 183 15.31 2.09 10.88
C GLU A 183 16.51 1.33 11.43
N ALA A 184 16.98 1.66 12.64
CA ALA A 184 18.09 0.97 13.27
C ALA A 184 17.79 -0.54 13.47
N ALA A 185 16.60 -0.88 13.88
CA ALA A 185 16.17 -2.27 14.05
C ALA A 185 16.05 -3.02 12.71
N LEU A 186 15.55 -2.35 11.65
CA LEU A 186 15.51 -2.90 10.29
C LEU A 186 16.91 -3.18 9.75
N ASP A 187 17.85 -2.25 9.94
CA ASP A 187 19.25 -2.39 9.51
C ASP A 187 19.99 -3.49 10.30
N ALA A 188 19.64 -3.68 11.57
CA ALA A 188 20.14 -4.77 12.41
C ALA A 188 19.50 -6.13 12.07
N GLY A 189 18.51 -6.18 11.16
CA GLY A 189 17.83 -7.42 10.79
C GLY A 189 16.87 -7.96 11.88
N ALA A 190 16.35 -7.09 12.75
CA ALA A 190 15.43 -7.48 13.83
C ALA A 190 14.03 -7.89 13.33
N PHE A 191 13.71 -7.64 12.05
CA PHE A 191 12.43 -7.95 11.46
C PHE A 191 12.56 -8.85 10.23
N GLU A 192 11.57 -9.72 10.00
CA GLU A 192 11.53 -10.63 8.85
C GLU A 192 10.17 -10.62 8.15
N GLY A 193 10.14 -11.09 6.91
CA GLY A 193 8.90 -11.30 6.15
C GLY A 193 8.15 -10.03 5.81
N GLY A 194 6.81 -10.11 5.85
CA GLY A 194 5.93 -9.04 5.37
C GLY A 194 5.88 -7.77 6.22
N ILE A 195 6.43 -7.80 7.46
CA ILE A 195 6.49 -6.59 8.28
C ILE A 195 7.58 -5.63 7.78
N VAL A 196 8.67 -6.14 7.21
CA VAL A 196 9.80 -5.32 6.74
C VAL A 196 9.38 -4.25 5.72
N PRO A 197 8.77 -4.58 4.56
CA PRO A 197 8.34 -3.57 3.60
C PRO A 197 7.29 -2.61 4.17
N LYS A 198 6.43 -3.08 5.07
CA LYS A 198 5.41 -2.27 5.72
C LYS A 198 6.01 -1.26 6.69
N LEU A 199 6.96 -1.68 7.52
CA LEU A 199 7.65 -0.79 8.45
C LEU A 199 8.50 0.24 7.72
N LEU A 200 9.22 -0.15 6.65
CA LEU A 200 9.93 0.79 5.76
C LEU A 200 8.99 1.84 5.15
N ALA A 201 7.80 1.43 4.71
CA ALA A 201 6.81 2.35 4.15
C ALA A 201 6.25 3.30 5.23
N ALA A 202 5.99 2.80 6.45
CA ALA A 202 5.53 3.62 7.56
C ALA A 202 6.57 4.67 7.96
N VAL A 203 7.85 4.27 8.06
CA VAL A 203 8.98 5.19 8.32
C VAL A 203 9.08 6.26 7.24
N ARG A 204 9.00 5.90 5.95
CA ARG A 204 9.02 6.86 4.84
C ARG A 204 7.86 7.87 4.92
N ALA A 205 6.66 7.41 5.26
CA ALA A 205 5.50 8.29 5.44
C ALA A 205 5.70 9.24 6.62
N ALA A 206 6.16 8.74 7.77
CA ALA A 206 6.47 9.55 8.95
C ALA A 206 7.51 10.63 8.66
N ARG A 207 8.62 10.27 8.00
CA ARG A 207 9.65 11.23 7.54
C ARG A 207 9.09 12.27 6.54
N GLY A 208 8.07 11.90 5.79
CA GLY A 208 7.33 12.81 4.90
C GLY A 208 6.28 13.68 5.59
N GLY A 209 6.20 13.66 6.93
CA GLY A 209 5.27 14.47 7.73
C GLY A 209 3.86 13.88 7.88
N VAL A 210 3.67 12.59 7.55
CA VAL A 210 2.39 11.89 7.68
C VAL A 210 2.40 11.03 8.94
N GLN A 211 1.40 11.12 9.80
CA GLN A 211 1.26 10.21 10.94
C GLN A 211 1.03 8.78 10.43
N ALA A 212 1.95 7.86 10.71
CA ALA A 212 1.88 6.49 10.22
C ALA A 212 1.56 5.52 11.36
N SER A 213 0.71 4.50 11.08
CA SER A 213 0.47 3.42 12.01
C SER A 213 0.33 2.06 11.31
N ILE A 214 0.78 1.01 12.00
CA ILE A 214 0.64 -0.39 11.61
C ILE A 214 -0.19 -1.08 12.68
N GLY A 215 -1.47 -1.34 12.43
CA GLY A 215 -2.40 -1.75 13.48
C GLY A 215 -2.36 -0.75 14.64
N VAL A 216 -2.08 -1.25 15.86
CA VAL A 216 -2.01 -0.41 17.08
C VAL A 216 -0.65 0.27 17.30
N THR A 217 0.33 0.04 16.42
CA THR A 217 1.67 0.63 16.55
C THR A 217 1.77 1.94 15.79
N GLU A 218 2.00 3.04 16.48
CA GLU A 218 2.30 4.34 15.88
C GLU A 218 3.80 4.43 15.53
N VAL A 219 4.10 4.98 14.36
CA VAL A 219 5.47 5.22 13.87
C VAL A 219 5.66 6.73 13.68
N PRO A 220 6.01 7.47 14.73
CA PRO A 220 6.34 8.90 14.62
C PRO A 220 7.69 9.13 13.93
N ALA A 221 7.86 10.35 13.34
CA ALA A 221 9.10 10.78 12.67
C ALA A 221 10.27 10.90 13.65
#